data_4884d57a5468ba289a9b34018a69af6d
#
_entry.id   4884d57a5468ba289a9b34018a69af6d
#
_cell.length_a   1.000
_cell.length_b   1.000
_cell.length_c   1.000
_cell.angle_alpha   90.00
_cell.angle_beta   90.00
_cell.angle_gamma   90.00
#
_symmetry.space_group_name_H-M   'P 1'
#
loop_
_entity.id
_entity.type
_entity.pdbx_description
1 polymer ?
#
loop_
_entity_poly.entity_id
_entity_poly.type
_entity_poly.pdbx_seq_one_letter_code
_entity_poly.pdbx_strand_id
1 'polypeptide(L)'
;DNAFKSSSQHTRSNLKKEFDRIIDILKRILPEIEDIHIAPADENIPRPRVEFLTPYGWVSLSSLGLGYRTTIAWMVDLAVRLFKRYPDSEDPLAEPAIVLVDEIDLHMHPQWQRTIMEFLTERFPNTQFIVTAHSPLVVQAAQDANIVLLRREGDRVVIDNNPEIIDNWRVDQVLTSVFEMP
;
A
#
# COMPACT_ATOMS: atom_id res chain seq x y z
N ASP A 1 7.50 35.44 29.88
CA ASP A 1 6.48 34.37 29.98
C ASP A 1 5.52 34.28 28.78
N ASN A 2 5.14 35.43 28.18
CA ASN A 2 4.21 35.43 27.04
C ASN A 2 4.86 34.95 25.72
N ALA A 3 6.14 35.20 25.48
CA ALA A 3 6.84 34.74 24.28
C ALA A 3 7.04 33.22 24.25
N PHE A 4 7.28 32.60 25.39
CA PHE A 4 7.46 31.15 25.52
C PHE A 4 6.12 30.38 25.33
N LYS A 5 5.00 30.95 25.82
CA LYS A 5 3.65 30.40 25.59
C LYS A 5 3.23 30.54 24.14
N SER A 6 3.54 31.66 23.49
CA SER A 6 3.24 31.89 22.07
C SER A 6 4.03 30.96 21.16
N SER A 7 5.32 30.73 21.40
CA SER A 7 6.13 29.78 20.61
C SER A 7 5.66 28.34 20.77
N SER A 8 5.27 27.93 21.98
CA SER A 8 4.76 26.58 22.22
C SER A 8 3.37 26.33 21.62
N GLN A 9 2.51 27.36 21.54
CA GLN A 9 1.22 27.30 20.85
C GLN A 9 1.41 27.21 19.32
N HIS A 10 2.35 27.98 18.76
CA HIS A 10 2.63 27.93 17.34
C HIS A 10 3.18 26.57 16.89
N THR A 11 4.10 26.01 17.69
CA THR A 11 4.66 24.67 17.47
C THR A 11 3.57 23.59 17.54
N ARG A 12 2.69 23.65 18.52
CA ARG A 12 1.56 22.71 18.64
C ARG A 12 0.58 22.84 17.46
N SER A 13 0.29 24.04 16.99
CA SER A 13 -0.59 24.27 15.84
C SER A 13 0.00 23.70 14.56
N ASN A 14 1.31 23.88 14.33
CA ASN A 14 1.98 23.33 13.16
C ASN A 14 2.04 21.80 13.19
N LEU A 15 2.37 21.21 14.34
CA LEU A 15 2.37 19.75 14.51
C LEU A 15 0.98 19.15 14.28
N LYS A 16 -0.08 19.83 14.72
CA LYS A 16 -1.45 19.39 14.48
C LYS A 16 -1.80 19.41 13.00
N LYS A 17 -1.46 20.49 12.29
CA LYS A 17 -1.70 20.58 10.83
C LYS A 17 -0.95 19.51 10.05
N GLU A 18 0.30 19.23 10.43
CA GLU A 18 1.11 18.18 9.82
C GLU A 18 0.51 16.79 10.09
N PHE A 19 0.06 16.56 11.31
CA PHE A 19 -0.64 15.33 11.68
C PHE A 19 -1.94 15.14 10.90
N ASP A 20 -2.80 16.17 10.85
CA ASP A 20 -4.07 16.13 10.10
C ASP A 20 -3.81 15.84 8.60
N ARG A 21 -2.77 16.46 8.01
CA ARG A 21 -2.34 16.18 6.63
C ARG A 21 -1.93 14.72 6.43
N ILE A 22 -1.17 14.15 7.38
CA ILE A 22 -0.78 12.73 7.33
C ILE A 22 -2.01 11.83 7.40
N ILE A 23 -2.95 12.10 8.30
CA ILE A 23 -4.20 11.34 8.40
C ILE A 23 -4.99 11.38 7.11
N ASP A 24 -5.18 12.55 6.51
CA ASP A 24 -5.91 12.70 5.24
C ASP A 24 -5.28 11.88 4.11
N ILE A 25 -3.95 11.82 4.08
CA ILE A 25 -3.24 11.02 3.10
C ILE A 25 -3.35 9.53 3.38
N LEU A 26 -3.22 9.11 4.63
CA LEU A 26 -3.41 7.71 5.00
C LEU A 26 -4.81 7.23 4.64
N LYS A 27 -5.84 8.07 4.80
CA LYS A 27 -7.21 7.76 4.35
C LYS A 27 -7.30 7.58 2.83
N ARG A 28 -6.50 8.30 2.06
CA ARG A 28 -6.45 8.17 0.59
C ARG A 28 -5.75 6.89 0.13
N ILE A 29 -4.73 6.44 0.85
CA ILE A 29 -3.90 5.29 0.45
C ILE A 29 -4.28 3.98 1.14
N LEU A 30 -5.10 4.02 2.19
CA LEU A 30 -5.52 2.81 2.89
C LEU A 30 -6.91 2.40 2.42
N PRO A 31 -7.03 1.19 1.90
CA PRO A 31 -8.29 0.69 1.40
C PRO A 31 -9.27 0.39 2.54
N GLU A 32 -10.55 0.62 2.28
CA GLU A 32 -11.65 0.37 3.22
C GLU A 32 -11.48 1.09 4.59
N ILE A 33 -10.60 2.10 4.67
CA ILE A 33 -10.46 2.96 5.84
C ILE A 33 -11.18 4.28 5.61
N GLU A 34 -12.19 4.53 6.41
CA GLU A 34 -12.99 5.76 6.37
C GLU A 34 -12.39 6.87 7.23
N ASP A 35 -11.81 6.50 8.37
CA ASP A 35 -11.16 7.45 9.28
C ASP A 35 -10.07 6.78 10.14
N ILE A 36 -9.20 7.62 10.71
CA ILE A 36 -8.08 7.19 11.56
C ILE A 36 -8.00 8.13 12.75
N HIS A 37 -7.92 7.60 13.96
CA HIS A 37 -7.66 8.41 15.14
C HIS A 37 -6.70 7.73 16.11
N ILE A 38 -6.16 8.52 17.04
CA ILE A 38 -5.39 8.00 18.16
C ILE A 38 -6.31 7.95 19.37
N ALA A 39 -6.74 6.74 19.73
CA ALA A 39 -7.46 6.51 20.96
C ALA A 39 -6.54 6.73 22.17
N PRO A 40 -6.98 7.49 23.19
CA PRO A 40 -6.17 7.69 24.39
C PRO A 40 -6.01 6.38 25.17
N ALA A 41 -5.06 6.38 26.10
CA ALA A 41 -4.96 5.31 27.08
C ALA A 41 -6.22 5.23 27.91
N ASP A 42 -6.69 4.03 28.21
CA ASP A 42 -7.82 3.74 29.07
C ASP A 42 -7.45 2.71 30.18
N GLU A 43 -8.41 2.36 31.04
CA GLU A 43 -8.16 1.43 32.14
C GLU A 43 -7.73 0.02 31.69
N ASN A 44 -8.17 -0.41 30.50
CA ASN A 44 -7.88 -1.72 29.96
C ASN A 44 -6.58 -1.72 29.13
N ILE A 45 -6.28 -0.58 28.48
CA ILE A 45 -5.12 -0.41 27.61
C ILE A 45 -4.37 0.85 28.04
N PRO A 46 -3.32 0.75 28.87
CA PRO A 46 -2.63 1.89 29.49
C PRO A 46 -1.69 2.65 28.53
N ARG A 47 -1.93 2.60 27.23
CA ARG A 47 -1.15 3.32 26.19
C ARG A 47 -2.06 3.78 25.07
N PRO A 48 -1.75 4.93 24.42
CA PRO A 48 -2.46 5.36 23.23
C PRO A 48 -2.31 4.32 22.10
N ARG A 49 -3.36 4.19 21.29
CA ARG A 49 -3.39 3.26 20.14
C ARG A 49 -3.99 3.91 18.91
N VAL A 50 -3.50 3.53 17.75
CA VAL A 50 -4.11 3.92 16.48
C VAL A 50 -5.30 3.01 16.21
N GLU A 51 -6.44 3.61 15.93
CA GLU A 51 -7.68 2.94 15.54
C GLU A 51 -8.11 3.42 14.17
N PHE A 52 -8.66 2.50 13.39
CA PHE A 52 -9.13 2.70 12.03
C PHE A 52 -10.64 2.49 11.98
N LEU A 53 -11.35 3.43 11.37
CA LEU A 53 -12.76 3.25 11.07
C LEU A 53 -12.88 2.43 9.78
N THR A 54 -13.44 1.26 9.91
CA THR A 54 -13.80 0.36 8.81
C THR A 54 -15.31 0.34 8.64
N PRO A 55 -15.87 -0.24 7.56
CA PRO A 55 -17.32 -0.46 7.41
C PRO A 55 -17.95 -1.25 8.57
N TYR A 56 -17.14 -1.93 9.36
CA TYR A 56 -17.59 -2.74 10.51
C TYR A 56 -17.40 -2.03 11.87
N GLY A 57 -16.94 -0.78 11.86
CA GLY A 57 -16.68 0.03 13.04
C GLY A 57 -15.20 0.27 13.32
N TRP A 58 -14.91 0.84 14.49
CA TRP A 58 -13.55 1.14 14.93
C TRP A 58 -12.80 -0.12 15.33
N VAL A 59 -11.63 -0.32 14.74
CA VAL A 59 -10.75 -1.45 15.04
C VAL A 59 -9.32 -0.97 15.28
N SER A 60 -8.64 -1.60 16.23
CA SER A 60 -7.22 -1.33 16.46
C SER A 60 -6.37 -1.98 15.37
N LEU A 61 -5.18 -1.41 15.08
CA LEU A 61 -4.23 -2.00 14.14
C LEU A 61 -3.90 -3.46 14.48
N SER A 62 -3.83 -3.80 15.78
CA SER A 62 -3.53 -5.16 16.24
C SER A 62 -4.65 -6.17 15.94
N SER A 63 -5.87 -5.71 15.76
CA SER A 63 -7.05 -6.55 15.46
C SER A 63 -7.21 -6.84 13.96
N LEU A 64 -6.47 -6.12 13.10
CA LEU A 64 -6.48 -6.35 11.67
C LEU A 64 -5.72 -7.63 11.30
N GLY A 65 -6.16 -8.32 10.27
CA GLY A 65 -5.46 -9.48 9.72
C GLY A 65 -4.03 -9.17 9.28
N LEU A 66 -3.15 -10.18 9.30
CA LEU A 66 -1.71 -9.99 9.01
C LEU A 66 -1.48 -9.34 7.64
N GLY A 67 -2.15 -9.82 6.59
CA GLY A 67 -2.02 -9.27 5.24
C GLY A 67 -2.37 -7.78 5.18
N TYR A 68 -3.47 -7.41 5.83
CA TYR A 68 -3.90 -6.02 5.88
C TYR A 68 -2.87 -5.13 6.60
N ARG A 69 -2.34 -5.59 7.74
CA ARG A 69 -1.29 -4.87 8.48
C ARG A 69 0.00 -4.70 7.69
N THR A 70 0.39 -5.73 6.95
CA THR A 70 1.60 -5.68 6.09
C THR A 70 1.39 -4.66 4.97
N THR A 71 0.23 -4.67 4.32
CA THR A 71 -0.11 -3.71 3.27
C THR A 71 -0.12 -2.27 3.80
N ILE A 72 -0.77 -2.02 4.95
CA ILE A 72 -0.73 -0.71 5.61
C ILE A 72 0.71 -0.29 5.88
N ALA A 73 1.53 -1.17 6.44
CA ALA A 73 2.87 -0.83 6.88
C ALA A 73 3.75 -0.31 5.73
N TRP A 74 3.81 -1.02 4.61
CA TRP A 74 4.64 -0.58 3.49
C TRP A 74 4.04 0.62 2.73
N MET A 75 2.71 0.75 2.65
CA MET A 75 2.06 1.92 2.06
C MET A 75 2.33 3.19 2.88
N VAL A 76 2.26 3.08 4.21
CA VAL A 76 2.62 4.18 5.11
C VAL A 76 4.10 4.54 4.98
N ASP A 77 5.00 3.56 4.91
CA ASP A 77 6.43 3.80 4.70
C ASP A 77 6.68 4.52 3.37
N LEU A 78 6.04 4.07 2.28
CA LEU A 78 6.12 4.74 0.98
C LEU A 78 5.64 6.19 1.07
N ALA A 79 4.45 6.43 1.64
CA ALA A 79 3.92 7.78 1.79
C ALA A 79 4.87 8.68 2.59
N VAL A 80 5.40 8.22 3.73
CA VAL A 80 6.37 8.97 4.53
C VAL A 80 7.65 9.30 3.74
N ARG A 81 8.13 8.39 2.91
CA ARG A 81 9.31 8.62 2.04
C ARG A 81 9.02 9.67 0.99
N LEU A 82 7.86 9.63 0.33
CA LEU A 82 7.45 10.63 -0.65
C LEU A 82 7.31 12.02 -0.01
N PHE A 83 6.72 12.12 1.18
CA PHE A 83 6.64 13.36 1.93
C PHE A 83 8.01 13.95 2.25
N LYS A 84 8.94 13.12 2.71
CA LYS A 84 10.31 13.57 3.00
C LYS A 84 11.07 13.98 1.75
N ARG A 85 10.78 13.34 0.62
CA ARG A 85 11.44 13.62 -0.65
C ARG A 85 10.91 14.89 -1.31
N TYR A 86 9.61 15.17 -1.14
CA TYR A 86 8.89 16.25 -1.78
C TYR A 86 8.16 17.13 -0.74
N PRO A 87 8.91 17.81 0.17
CA PRO A 87 8.32 18.53 1.31
C PRO A 87 7.48 19.74 0.86
N ASP A 88 7.79 20.32 -0.28
CA ASP A 88 7.13 21.52 -0.82
C ASP A 88 5.99 21.19 -1.81
N SER A 89 5.76 19.90 -2.11
CA SER A 89 4.68 19.48 -3.01
C SER A 89 3.32 19.58 -2.33
N GLU A 90 2.31 20.01 -3.07
CA GLU A 90 0.91 20.01 -2.63
C GLU A 90 0.37 18.57 -2.51
N ASP A 91 0.78 17.68 -3.41
CA ASP A 91 0.41 16.26 -3.38
C ASP A 91 1.64 15.35 -3.59
N PRO A 92 2.40 15.04 -2.54
CA PRO A 92 3.57 14.18 -2.61
C PRO A 92 3.31 12.76 -3.14
N LEU A 93 2.06 12.26 -3.06
CA LEU A 93 1.70 10.95 -3.61
C LEU A 93 1.66 10.95 -5.15
N ALA A 94 1.44 12.11 -5.75
CA ALA A 94 1.44 12.29 -7.20
C ALA A 94 2.84 12.59 -7.77
N GLU A 95 3.87 12.66 -6.94
CA GLU A 95 5.22 12.93 -7.39
C GLU A 95 5.93 11.68 -7.95
N PRO A 96 6.90 11.85 -8.88
CA PRO A 96 7.58 10.73 -9.50
C PRO A 96 8.38 9.86 -8.52
N ALA A 97 8.21 8.55 -8.61
CA ALA A 97 9.00 7.60 -7.84
C ALA A 97 9.16 6.26 -8.60
N ILE A 98 10.15 5.47 -8.17
CA ILE A 98 10.30 4.07 -8.56
C ILE A 98 10.27 3.26 -7.27
N VAL A 99 9.34 2.31 -7.21
CA VAL A 99 9.10 1.49 -6.02
C VAL A 99 9.24 0.02 -6.37
N LEU A 100 10.09 -0.68 -5.63
CA LEU A 100 10.25 -2.12 -5.74
C LEU A 100 9.53 -2.78 -4.56
N VAL A 101 8.62 -3.71 -4.87
CA VAL A 101 7.88 -4.49 -3.87
C VAL A 101 8.08 -5.96 -4.16
N ASP A 102 8.69 -6.66 -3.23
CA ASP A 102 8.84 -8.11 -3.31
C ASP A 102 7.62 -8.79 -2.71
N GLU A 103 7.09 -9.81 -3.40
CA GLU A 103 5.91 -10.57 -2.98
C GLU A 103 4.70 -9.70 -2.62
N ILE A 104 4.25 -8.86 -3.55
CA ILE A 104 3.14 -7.92 -3.30
C ILE A 104 1.84 -8.61 -2.85
N ASP A 105 1.64 -9.85 -3.24
CA ASP A 105 0.49 -10.69 -2.93
C ASP A 105 0.58 -11.39 -1.56
N LEU A 106 1.73 -11.26 -0.87
CA LEU A 106 1.98 -11.99 0.37
C LEU A 106 0.93 -11.66 1.45
N HIS A 107 0.26 -12.71 1.94
CA HIS A 107 -0.81 -12.63 2.93
C HIS A 107 -2.05 -11.83 2.53
N MET A 108 -2.16 -11.36 1.29
CA MET A 108 -3.35 -10.65 0.82
C MET A 108 -4.54 -11.59 0.63
N HIS A 109 -5.72 -11.10 1.02
CA HIS A 109 -6.96 -11.76 0.66
C HIS A 109 -7.15 -11.80 -0.87
N PRO A 110 -7.66 -12.89 -1.48
CA PRO A 110 -7.83 -13.00 -2.94
C PRO A 110 -8.58 -11.84 -3.60
N GLN A 111 -9.55 -11.26 -2.94
CA GLN A 111 -10.27 -10.08 -3.43
C GLN A 111 -9.33 -8.87 -3.63
N TRP A 112 -8.40 -8.69 -2.72
CA TRP A 112 -7.40 -7.61 -2.75
C TRP A 112 -6.35 -7.83 -3.83
N GLN A 113 -5.92 -9.07 -4.03
CA GLN A 113 -4.98 -9.42 -5.10
C GLN A 113 -5.51 -9.05 -6.49
N ARG A 114 -6.83 -9.00 -6.67
CA ARG A 114 -7.48 -8.59 -7.92
C ARG A 114 -7.52 -7.08 -8.16
N THR A 115 -7.35 -6.28 -7.13
CA THR A 115 -7.53 -4.83 -7.21
C THR A 115 -6.29 -4.03 -6.83
N ILE A 116 -5.26 -4.68 -6.30
CA ILE A 116 -4.07 -3.99 -5.79
C ILE A 116 -3.35 -3.16 -6.85
N MET A 117 -3.25 -3.65 -8.08
CA MET A 117 -2.54 -2.95 -9.16
C MET A 117 -3.28 -1.67 -9.57
N GLU A 118 -4.59 -1.76 -9.79
CA GLU A 118 -5.45 -0.61 -10.08
C GLU A 118 -5.40 0.40 -8.92
N PHE A 119 -5.54 -0.09 -7.70
CA PHE A 119 -5.47 0.73 -6.51
C PHE A 119 -4.14 1.51 -6.40
N LEU A 120 -3.01 0.87 -6.67
CA LEU A 120 -1.70 1.53 -6.62
C LEU A 120 -1.54 2.59 -7.72
N THR A 121 -1.95 2.29 -8.94
CA THR A 121 -1.84 3.24 -10.06
C THR A 121 -2.74 4.46 -9.88
N GLU A 122 -3.93 4.28 -9.29
CA GLU A 122 -4.81 5.39 -8.96
C GLU A 122 -4.27 6.29 -7.85
N ARG A 123 -3.62 5.70 -6.82
CA ARG A 123 -3.14 6.46 -5.65
C ARG A 123 -1.78 7.09 -5.86
N PHE A 124 -0.95 6.51 -6.73
CA PHE A 124 0.42 6.93 -7.03
C PHE A 124 0.62 7.08 -8.55
N PRO A 125 -0.05 8.05 -9.19
CA PRO A 125 -0.19 8.10 -10.66
C PRO A 125 1.13 8.30 -11.42
N ASN A 126 2.16 8.83 -10.76
CA ASN A 126 3.48 9.06 -11.35
C ASN A 126 4.55 8.13 -10.77
N THR A 127 4.15 7.09 -10.06
CA THR A 127 5.07 6.08 -9.49
C THR A 127 5.14 4.87 -10.41
N GLN A 128 6.34 4.47 -10.79
CA GLN A 128 6.59 3.18 -11.42
C GLN A 128 6.75 2.11 -10.35
N PHE A 129 5.84 1.13 -10.34
CA PHE A 129 5.97 -0.04 -9.48
C PHE A 129 6.63 -1.19 -10.23
N ILE A 130 7.65 -1.80 -9.61
CA ILE A 130 8.28 -3.04 -10.05
C ILE A 130 8.00 -4.05 -8.94
N VAL A 131 7.13 -5.02 -9.21
CA VAL A 131 6.65 -5.93 -8.19
C VAL A 131 6.93 -7.37 -8.57
N THR A 132 7.21 -8.22 -7.57
CA THR A 132 7.15 -9.67 -7.74
C THR A 132 5.83 -10.20 -7.19
N ALA A 133 5.28 -11.22 -7.81
CA ALA A 133 4.05 -11.88 -7.37
C ALA A 133 4.07 -13.37 -7.73
N HIS A 134 3.42 -14.16 -6.89
CA HIS A 134 3.22 -15.60 -7.11
C HIS A 134 1.74 -15.94 -7.30
N SER A 135 0.85 -14.97 -7.22
CA SER A 135 -0.59 -15.17 -7.37
C SER A 135 -1.06 -14.99 -8.81
N PRO A 136 -1.77 -15.97 -9.37
CA PRO A 136 -2.41 -15.81 -10.67
C PRO A 136 -3.47 -14.71 -10.70
N LEU A 137 -4.02 -14.33 -9.54
CA LEU A 137 -4.99 -13.25 -9.43
C LEU A 137 -4.36 -11.87 -9.66
N VAL A 138 -3.12 -11.68 -9.19
CA VAL A 138 -2.37 -10.43 -9.45
C VAL A 138 -2.01 -10.35 -10.92
N VAL A 139 -1.53 -11.45 -11.53
CA VAL A 139 -1.23 -11.51 -12.98
C VAL A 139 -2.48 -11.21 -13.81
N GLN A 140 -3.63 -11.79 -13.45
CA GLN A 140 -4.90 -11.54 -14.13
C GLN A 140 -5.36 -10.07 -14.01
N ALA A 141 -5.07 -9.43 -12.88
CA ALA A 141 -5.45 -8.03 -12.64
C ALA A 141 -4.48 -7.02 -13.28
N ALA A 142 -3.31 -7.46 -13.70
CA ALA A 142 -2.24 -6.61 -14.22
C ALA A 142 -2.33 -6.38 -15.76
N GLN A 143 -3.53 -6.13 -16.28
CA GLN A 143 -3.80 -6.05 -17.74
C GLN A 143 -2.96 -4.98 -18.45
N ASP A 144 -2.73 -3.84 -17.80
CA ASP A 144 -1.94 -2.74 -18.36
C ASP A 144 -0.46 -2.76 -17.93
N ALA A 145 -0.03 -3.81 -17.24
CA ALA A 145 1.33 -3.94 -16.75
C ALA A 145 2.22 -4.72 -17.73
N ASN A 146 3.50 -4.35 -17.78
CA ASN A 146 4.51 -5.19 -18.46
C ASN A 146 4.83 -6.40 -17.57
N ILE A 147 4.43 -7.59 -18.00
CA ILE A 147 4.66 -8.84 -17.27
C ILE A 147 5.96 -9.49 -17.74
N VAL A 148 6.79 -9.85 -16.77
CA VAL A 148 8.07 -10.55 -17.00
C VAL A 148 8.03 -11.88 -16.26
N LEU A 149 8.16 -12.98 -16.98
CA LEU A 149 8.26 -14.31 -16.39
C LEU A 149 9.72 -14.73 -16.16
N LEU A 150 9.97 -15.23 -14.95
CA LEU A 150 11.25 -15.83 -14.60
C LEU A 150 11.07 -17.36 -14.53
N ARG A 151 11.65 -18.09 -15.46
CA ARG A 151 11.58 -19.55 -15.51
C ARG A 151 12.92 -20.17 -15.21
N ARG A 152 12.92 -21.28 -14.49
CA ARG A 152 14.14 -22.05 -14.26
C ARG A 152 14.29 -23.13 -15.35
N GLU A 153 15.35 -23.07 -16.09
CA GLU A 153 15.74 -24.10 -17.06
C GLU A 153 17.09 -24.73 -16.64
N GLY A 154 17.03 -25.87 -15.97
CA GLY A 154 18.21 -26.51 -15.39
C GLY A 154 18.85 -25.63 -14.31
N ASP A 155 20.07 -25.18 -14.52
CA ASP A 155 20.85 -24.33 -13.61
C ASP A 155 20.78 -22.84 -13.98
N ARG A 156 19.92 -22.46 -14.91
CA ARG A 156 19.78 -21.07 -15.37
C ARG A 156 18.38 -20.55 -15.13
N VAL A 157 18.28 -19.21 -14.98
CA VAL A 157 17.01 -18.49 -15.02
C VAL A 157 16.87 -17.86 -16.40
N VAL A 158 15.79 -18.15 -17.08
CA VAL A 158 15.39 -17.55 -18.35
C VAL A 158 14.38 -16.47 -18.09
N ILE A 159 14.54 -15.34 -18.76
CA ILE A 159 13.65 -14.18 -18.66
C ILE A 159 12.80 -14.13 -19.92
N ASP A 160 11.50 -14.22 -19.76
CA ASP A 160 10.52 -14.00 -20.81
C ASP A 160 9.83 -12.64 -20.59
N ASN A 161 10.18 -11.68 -21.42
CA ASN A 161 9.72 -10.29 -21.32
C ASN A 161 8.39 -10.03 -22.03
N ASN A 162 7.83 -11.01 -22.70
CA ASN A 162 6.59 -10.85 -23.45
C ASN A 162 5.79 -12.16 -23.45
N PRO A 163 5.40 -12.66 -22.28
CA PRO A 163 4.54 -13.82 -22.25
C PRO A 163 3.25 -13.50 -22.99
N GLU A 164 2.77 -14.42 -23.82
CA GLU A 164 1.45 -14.30 -24.48
C GLU A 164 0.34 -14.41 -23.42
N ILE A 165 0.14 -13.34 -22.67
CA ILE A 165 -1.01 -13.23 -21.74
C ILE A 165 -2.13 -12.54 -22.51
N ILE A 166 -3.21 -13.28 -22.74
CA ILE A 166 -4.36 -12.78 -23.45
C ILE A 166 -5.29 -12.10 -22.45
N ASP A 167 -5.77 -10.92 -22.81
CA ASP A 167 -6.78 -10.21 -22.04
C ASP A 167 -7.98 -11.13 -21.72
N ASN A 168 -8.46 -11.05 -20.49
CA ASN A 168 -9.56 -11.87 -19.96
C ASN A 168 -9.25 -13.36 -19.76
N TRP A 169 -8.00 -13.75 -19.64
CA TRP A 169 -7.68 -15.11 -19.23
C TRP A 169 -8.32 -15.47 -17.88
N ARG A 170 -8.88 -16.66 -17.83
CA ARG A 170 -9.37 -17.23 -16.58
C ARG A 170 -8.19 -17.63 -15.71
N VAL A 171 -8.41 -17.73 -14.40
CA VAL A 171 -7.37 -18.12 -13.43
C VAL A 171 -6.72 -19.45 -13.79
N ASP A 172 -7.51 -20.43 -14.24
CA ASP A 172 -7.02 -21.73 -14.71
C ASP A 172 -6.09 -21.61 -15.93
N GLN A 173 -6.37 -20.71 -16.85
CA GLN A 173 -5.50 -20.43 -18.00
C GLN A 173 -4.18 -19.77 -17.59
N VAL A 174 -4.24 -18.81 -16.64
CA VAL A 174 -3.03 -18.20 -16.08
C VAL A 174 -2.19 -19.25 -15.35
N LEU A 175 -2.80 -20.12 -14.55
CA LEU A 175 -2.11 -21.19 -13.84
C LEU A 175 -1.39 -22.13 -14.81
N THR A 176 -2.06 -22.54 -15.89
CA THR A 176 -1.47 -23.47 -16.86
C THR A 176 -0.38 -22.80 -17.72
N SER A 177 -0.61 -21.58 -18.21
CA SER A 177 0.25 -20.96 -19.20
C SER A 177 1.41 -20.15 -18.59
N VAL A 178 1.16 -19.52 -17.46
CA VAL A 178 2.16 -18.66 -16.77
C VAL A 178 2.91 -19.43 -15.70
N PHE A 179 2.18 -20.20 -14.87
CA PHE A 179 2.75 -20.92 -13.74
C PHE A 179 3.08 -22.40 -14.07
N GLU A 180 2.80 -22.85 -15.30
CA GLU A 180 3.07 -24.24 -15.75
C GLU A 180 2.47 -25.30 -14.82
N MET A 181 1.37 -24.98 -14.14
CA MET A 181 0.65 -25.89 -13.26
C MET A 181 -0.37 -26.70 -14.07
N PRO A 182 -0.52 -28.01 -13.77
CA PRO A 182 -1.45 -28.89 -14.51
C PRO A 182 -2.92 -28.56 -14.21
#